data_43b728ee8662a1f34124877f005a08d9
#
_entry.id   43b728ee8662a1f34124877f005a08d9
#
_cell.length_a   1.000
_cell.length_b   1.000
_cell.length_c   1.000
_cell.angle_alpha   90.00
_cell.angle_beta   90.00
_cell.angle_gamma   90.00
#
_symmetry.space_group_name_H-M   'P 1'
#
loop_
_entity.id
_entity.type
_entity.pdbx_description
1 polymer ?
#
loop_
_entity_poly.entity_id
_entity_poly.type
_entity_poly.pdbx_seq_one_letter_code
_entity_poly.pdbx_strand_id
1 'polypeptide(L)'
;VFIGNSIGATGTTVGEVVFNTSITGYQEILTDPSYCQQIVTLTYPHIGNYGVNTEDIEADKVHAAGLIIKDLPLLASNFRQTETLSQYLVREQTVAIANIDTRKLTRLLRSQGAQNGAIVGLAAGETVTQAHIDAALAAAKAAPSMKGLDLAQVVTTTAAYPWEQTEWKLGTGYGKQESPRFHVVAYDFGVKLNILRMLAERGCKLTVVPAQTPAAEVLAMNPDGVFLSNGPGDPAPCDYAITAVQQIIESGVPTFGICLGHQIMALASGARTFKMQHSHHGANHPVKDLDTGRVSITSQNHGFAVEMESLPANLRATHISLFDGTLQGLVRTDKPAFCFQGHPEA
;
A
#
# COMPACT_ATOMS: atom_id res chain seq x y z
N VAL A 1 -3.37 -25.39 7.67
CA VAL A 1 -3.27 -25.73 6.25
C VAL A 1 -4.64 -25.63 5.62
N PHE A 2 -4.70 -25.04 4.41
CA PHE A 2 -5.87 -24.96 3.56
C PHE A 2 -5.52 -25.61 2.20
N ILE A 3 -6.45 -26.30 1.59
CA ILE A 3 -6.31 -26.91 0.28
C ILE A 3 -7.40 -26.33 -0.61
N GLY A 4 -7.05 -25.86 -1.79
CA GLY A 4 -7.95 -25.22 -2.74
C GLY A 4 -7.46 -25.40 -4.18
N ASN A 5 -7.90 -24.51 -5.07
CA ASN A 5 -7.57 -24.55 -6.49
C ASN A 5 -6.53 -23.47 -6.81
N SER A 6 -5.50 -23.81 -7.58
CA SER A 6 -4.57 -22.84 -8.18
C SER A 6 -5.32 -22.02 -9.23
N ILE A 7 -5.20 -20.70 -9.17
CA ILE A 7 -5.82 -19.75 -10.11
C ILE A 7 -4.80 -18.77 -10.71
N GLY A 8 -3.54 -18.90 -10.35
CA GLY A 8 -2.43 -18.06 -10.81
C GLY A 8 -1.26 -18.89 -11.31
N ALA A 9 -0.04 -18.36 -11.20
CA ALA A 9 1.18 -19.02 -11.59
C ALA A 9 1.48 -20.26 -10.74
N THR A 10 2.20 -21.22 -11.32
CA THR A 10 2.78 -22.34 -10.57
C THR A 10 4.01 -21.89 -9.79
N GLY A 11 4.30 -22.57 -8.68
CA GLY A 11 5.46 -22.25 -7.84
C GLY A 11 5.09 -21.99 -6.40
N THR A 12 6.05 -21.47 -5.63
CA THR A 12 5.87 -21.16 -4.21
C THR A 12 6.07 -19.67 -3.96
N THR A 13 5.13 -19.08 -3.24
CA THR A 13 5.29 -17.73 -2.71
C THR A 13 5.16 -17.72 -1.20
N VAL A 14 5.85 -16.78 -0.54
CA VAL A 14 5.81 -16.58 0.91
C VAL A 14 5.58 -15.10 1.23
N GLY A 15 4.96 -14.82 2.36
CA GLY A 15 4.75 -13.44 2.81
C GLY A 15 3.91 -13.38 4.08
N GLU A 16 3.79 -12.18 4.62
CA GLU A 16 2.84 -11.91 5.70
C GLU A 16 1.42 -11.98 5.14
N VAL A 17 0.57 -12.84 5.70
CA VAL A 17 -0.82 -12.98 5.27
C VAL A 17 -1.66 -11.91 5.93
N VAL A 18 -2.26 -11.08 5.10
CA VAL A 18 -3.18 -10.02 5.52
C VAL A 18 -4.56 -10.23 4.89
N PHE A 19 -5.60 -9.60 5.43
CA PHE A 19 -6.91 -9.61 4.79
C PHE A 19 -7.39 -8.20 4.51
N ASN A 20 -8.05 -8.02 3.36
CA ASN A 20 -8.66 -6.77 2.96
C ASN A 20 -10.18 -6.96 2.82
N THR A 21 -10.95 -6.01 3.34
CA THR A 21 -12.42 -6.06 3.39
C THR A 21 -13.12 -5.34 2.24
N SER A 22 -12.38 -4.77 1.31
CA SER A 22 -12.93 -4.09 0.13
C SER A 22 -13.75 -5.06 -0.73
N ILE A 23 -14.86 -4.57 -1.28
CA ILE A 23 -15.74 -5.35 -2.14
C ILE A 23 -15.38 -5.28 -3.62
N THR A 24 -14.50 -4.37 -3.99
CA THR A 24 -14.02 -4.10 -5.36
C THR A 24 -12.59 -3.58 -5.29
N GLY A 25 -11.95 -3.34 -6.45
CA GLY A 25 -10.59 -2.77 -6.51
C GLY A 25 -9.49 -3.83 -6.34
N TYR A 26 -9.74 -5.07 -6.67
CA TYR A 26 -8.75 -6.14 -6.49
C TYR A 26 -7.51 -5.96 -7.39
N GLN A 27 -7.63 -5.33 -8.56
CA GLN A 27 -6.50 -5.07 -9.44
C GLN A 27 -5.61 -3.96 -8.86
N GLU A 28 -6.21 -2.89 -8.35
CA GLU A 28 -5.53 -1.80 -7.64
C GLU A 28 -4.83 -2.33 -6.38
N ILE A 29 -5.49 -3.21 -5.61
CA ILE A 29 -4.90 -3.86 -4.44
C ILE A 29 -3.68 -4.71 -4.83
N LEU A 30 -3.75 -5.50 -5.89
CA LEU A 30 -2.65 -6.35 -6.34
C LEU A 30 -1.45 -5.53 -6.83
N THR A 31 -1.69 -4.39 -7.46
CA THR A 31 -0.65 -3.52 -8.01
C THR A 31 -0.14 -2.46 -7.03
N ASP A 32 -0.78 -2.27 -5.86
CA ASP A 32 -0.31 -1.35 -4.83
C ASP A 32 1.03 -1.83 -4.24
N PRO A 33 2.13 -1.04 -4.41
CA PRO A 33 3.44 -1.41 -3.87
C PRO A 33 3.44 -1.63 -2.35
N SER A 34 2.51 -1.05 -1.61
CA SER A 34 2.38 -1.23 -0.15
C SER A 34 2.12 -2.68 0.26
N TYR A 35 1.66 -3.55 -0.66
CA TYR A 35 1.51 -5.00 -0.42
C TYR A 35 2.76 -5.83 -0.75
N CYS A 36 3.91 -5.20 -1.03
CA CYS A 36 5.16 -5.92 -1.26
C CYS A 36 5.48 -6.89 -0.10
N GLN A 37 5.75 -8.15 -0.42
CA GLN A 37 5.94 -9.27 0.52
C GLN A 37 4.72 -9.61 1.40
N GLN A 38 3.51 -9.20 1.00
CA GLN A 38 2.28 -9.61 1.65
C GLN A 38 1.43 -10.50 0.74
N ILE A 39 0.85 -11.57 1.31
CA ILE A 39 -0.17 -12.40 0.67
C ILE A 39 -1.53 -11.85 1.07
N VAL A 40 -2.27 -11.35 0.09
CA VAL A 40 -3.54 -10.67 0.33
C VAL A 40 -4.71 -11.65 0.29
N THR A 41 -5.48 -11.71 1.37
CA THR A 41 -6.76 -12.42 1.43
C THR A 41 -7.90 -11.43 1.22
N LEU A 42 -8.67 -11.58 0.14
CA LEU A 42 -9.86 -10.78 -0.07
C LEU A 42 -11.07 -11.44 0.58
N THR A 43 -11.75 -10.71 1.46
CA THR A 43 -12.87 -11.26 2.24
C THR A 43 -14.18 -11.29 1.47
N TYR A 44 -14.32 -10.46 0.42
CA TYR A 44 -15.47 -10.51 -0.48
C TYR A 44 -15.49 -11.85 -1.24
N PRO A 45 -16.63 -12.54 -1.34
CA PRO A 45 -16.65 -13.92 -1.84
C PRO A 45 -16.37 -14.06 -3.34
N HIS A 46 -16.76 -13.10 -4.16
CA HIS A 46 -16.65 -13.17 -5.63
C HIS A 46 -15.60 -12.20 -6.15
N ILE A 47 -14.38 -12.66 -6.34
CA ILE A 47 -13.24 -11.87 -6.83
C ILE A 47 -12.86 -12.30 -8.23
N GLY A 48 -12.66 -11.33 -9.14
CA GLY A 48 -12.43 -11.57 -10.57
C GLY A 48 -13.69 -11.40 -11.43
N ASN A 49 -14.81 -11.04 -10.83
CA ASN A 49 -16.13 -10.95 -11.48
C ASN A 49 -16.24 -9.87 -12.57
N TYR A 50 -15.38 -8.85 -12.56
CA TYR A 50 -15.33 -7.82 -13.60
C TYR A 50 -14.04 -7.86 -14.44
N GLY A 51 -13.22 -8.92 -14.30
CA GLY A 51 -11.96 -9.07 -15.01
C GLY A 51 -10.90 -8.05 -14.60
N VAL A 52 -9.94 -7.82 -15.47
CA VAL A 52 -8.89 -6.79 -15.32
C VAL A 52 -8.76 -6.00 -16.61
N ASN A 53 -8.13 -4.83 -16.54
CA ASN A 53 -7.89 -3.96 -17.67
C ASN A 53 -6.53 -3.25 -17.54
N THR A 54 -6.13 -2.47 -18.54
CA THR A 54 -4.84 -1.79 -18.59
C THR A 54 -4.79 -0.45 -17.84
N GLU A 55 -5.93 0.01 -17.33
CA GLU A 55 -6.06 1.35 -16.74
C GLU A 55 -6.12 1.31 -15.20
N ASP A 56 -6.76 0.30 -14.62
CA ASP A 56 -6.99 0.20 -13.17
C ASP A 56 -5.76 -0.39 -12.45
N ILE A 57 -4.61 0.28 -12.60
CA ILE A 57 -3.34 -0.10 -12.00
C ILE A 57 -2.78 1.04 -11.15
N GLU A 58 -2.14 0.66 -10.04
CA GLU A 58 -1.44 1.56 -9.12
C GLU A 58 0.09 1.50 -9.26
N ALA A 59 0.59 0.52 -10.02
CA ALA A 59 1.98 0.39 -10.46
C ALA A 59 2.02 -0.47 -11.74
N ASP A 60 3.21 -0.56 -12.36
CA ASP A 60 3.45 -1.26 -13.63
C ASP A 60 3.40 -2.78 -13.54
N LYS A 61 3.34 -3.35 -12.34
CA LYS A 61 3.30 -4.79 -12.07
C LYS A 61 2.51 -5.12 -10.80
N VAL A 62 2.21 -6.40 -10.59
CA VAL A 62 1.71 -6.91 -9.31
C VAL A 62 2.82 -6.86 -8.26
N HIS A 63 2.56 -6.22 -7.13
CA HIS A 63 3.47 -6.14 -5.98
C HIS A 63 3.09 -7.10 -4.86
N ALA A 64 1.81 -7.47 -4.73
CA ALA A 64 1.38 -8.47 -3.76
C ALA A 64 2.11 -9.79 -3.99
N ALA A 65 2.64 -10.40 -2.92
CA ALA A 65 3.36 -11.67 -3.01
C ALA A 65 2.45 -12.83 -3.44
N GLY A 66 1.15 -12.73 -3.19
CA GLY A 66 0.17 -13.74 -3.58
C GLY A 66 -1.25 -13.32 -3.27
N LEU A 67 -2.21 -14.06 -3.82
CA LEU A 67 -3.63 -13.79 -3.65
C LEU A 67 -4.38 -15.01 -3.10
N ILE A 68 -5.24 -14.76 -2.11
CA ILE A 68 -6.16 -15.74 -1.53
C ILE A 68 -7.58 -15.24 -1.69
N ILE A 69 -8.44 -16.03 -2.35
CA ILE A 69 -9.87 -15.71 -2.51
C ILE A 69 -10.75 -16.91 -2.18
N LYS A 70 -12.02 -16.62 -1.93
CA LYS A 70 -13.00 -17.68 -1.70
C LYS A 70 -13.43 -18.30 -3.02
N ASP A 71 -13.87 -17.51 -3.97
CA ASP A 71 -14.48 -17.97 -5.22
C ASP A 71 -14.01 -17.16 -6.42
N LEU A 72 -13.61 -17.86 -7.48
CA LEU A 72 -13.30 -17.25 -8.77
C LEU A 72 -14.51 -17.51 -9.68
N PRO A 73 -15.24 -16.48 -10.12
CA PRO A 73 -16.38 -16.64 -11.01
C PRO A 73 -16.01 -17.30 -12.33
N LEU A 74 -16.90 -18.16 -12.86
CA LEU A 74 -16.73 -18.84 -14.16
C LEU A 74 -16.65 -17.84 -15.32
N LEU A 75 -17.36 -16.72 -15.20
CA LEU A 75 -17.41 -15.65 -16.20
C LEU A 75 -17.13 -14.31 -15.52
N ALA A 76 -16.25 -13.54 -16.15
CA ALA A 76 -16.08 -12.14 -15.83
C ALA A 76 -16.90 -11.28 -16.82
N SER A 77 -17.49 -10.18 -16.35
CA SER A 77 -18.31 -9.33 -17.20
C SER A 77 -18.16 -7.86 -16.82
N ASN A 78 -17.47 -7.11 -17.66
CA ASN A 78 -17.34 -5.67 -17.58
C ASN A 78 -16.96 -5.13 -18.97
N PHE A 79 -17.51 -3.97 -19.37
CA PHE A 79 -17.22 -3.36 -20.68
C PHE A 79 -15.75 -2.90 -20.84
N ARG A 80 -15.01 -2.73 -19.74
CA ARG A 80 -13.59 -2.39 -19.73
C ARG A 80 -12.66 -3.59 -19.60
N GLN A 81 -13.22 -4.81 -19.45
CA GLN A 81 -12.42 -6.01 -19.29
C GLN A 81 -11.58 -6.31 -20.53
N THR A 82 -10.29 -6.56 -20.34
CA THR A 82 -9.37 -7.02 -21.40
C THR A 82 -8.95 -8.47 -21.23
N GLU A 83 -8.88 -8.96 -19.99
CA GLU A 83 -8.54 -10.34 -19.64
C GLU A 83 -9.20 -10.78 -18.32
N THR A 84 -9.20 -12.08 -18.04
CA THR A 84 -9.68 -12.60 -16.75
C THR A 84 -8.62 -12.43 -15.66
N LEU A 85 -9.05 -12.42 -14.40
CA LEU A 85 -8.12 -12.35 -13.27
C LEU A 85 -7.09 -13.49 -13.29
N SER A 86 -7.51 -14.72 -13.62
CA SER A 86 -6.59 -15.86 -13.69
C SER A 86 -5.52 -15.70 -14.77
N GLN A 87 -5.89 -15.23 -15.97
CA GLN A 87 -4.92 -14.93 -17.04
C GLN A 87 -3.93 -13.84 -16.61
N TYR A 88 -4.42 -12.79 -15.98
CA TYR A 88 -3.60 -11.72 -15.41
C TYR A 88 -2.60 -12.24 -14.39
N LEU A 89 -3.05 -13.02 -13.41
CA LEU A 89 -2.18 -13.59 -12.37
C LEU A 89 -1.08 -14.49 -12.95
N VAL A 90 -1.40 -15.29 -13.97
CA VAL A 90 -0.41 -16.13 -14.68
C VAL A 90 0.60 -15.28 -15.43
N ARG A 91 0.15 -14.24 -16.14
CA ARG A 91 1.01 -13.31 -16.89
C ARG A 91 1.95 -12.55 -15.95
N GLU A 92 1.45 -12.10 -14.81
CA GLU A 92 2.22 -11.39 -13.77
C GLU A 92 3.03 -12.34 -12.85
N GLN A 93 3.05 -13.65 -13.15
CA GLN A 93 3.76 -14.67 -12.35
C GLN A 93 3.35 -14.70 -10.88
N THR A 94 2.09 -14.37 -10.58
CA THR A 94 1.56 -14.29 -9.23
C THR A 94 0.91 -15.61 -8.83
N VAL A 95 1.38 -16.22 -7.75
CA VAL A 95 0.80 -17.44 -7.19
C VAL A 95 -0.48 -17.10 -6.43
N ALA A 96 -1.57 -17.84 -6.70
CA ALA A 96 -2.86 -17.54 -6.09
C ALA A 96 -3.70 -18.80 -5.86
N ILE A 97 -4.54 -18.76 -4.83
CA ILE A 97 -5.41 -19.87 -4.44
C ILE A 97 -6.86 -19.42 -4.25
N ALA A 98 -7.79 -20.20 -4.75
CA ALA A 98 -9.23 -20.06 -4.55
C ALA A 98 -9.83 -21.32 -3.90
N ASN A 99 -11.13 -21.27 -3.59
CA ASN A 99 -11.90 -22.37 -2.99
C ASN A 99 -11.41 -22.79 -1.59
N ILE A 100 -10.91 -21.83 -0.80
CA ILE A 100 -10.63 -22.07 0.61
C ILE A 100 -11.62 -21.33 1.51
N ASP A 101 -11.68 -21.73 2.77
CA ASP A 101 -12.47 -21.02 3.77
C ASP A 101 -11.76 -19.73 4.22
N THR A 102 -11.94 -18.66 3.43
CA THR A 102 -11.38 -17.33 3.72
C THR A 102 -11.95 -16.74 5.02
N ARG A 103 -13.19 -17.09 5.40
CA ARG A 103 -13.77 -16.66 6.67
C ARG A 103 -13.02 -17.27 7.86
N LYS A 104 -12.70 -18.56 7.79
CA LYS A 104 -11.88 -19.22 8.82
C LYS A 104 -10.49 -18.61 8.89
N LEU A 105 -9.85 -18.36 7.74
CA LEU A 105 -8.54 -17.70 7.68
C LEU A 105 -8.59 -16.30 8.30
N THR A 106 -9.54 -15.47 7.91
CA THR A 106 -9.73 -14.11 8.45
C THR A 106 -9.93 -14.12 9.97
N ARG A 107 -10.70 -15.09 10.50
CA ARG A 107 -10.88 -15.24 11.95
C ARG A 107 -9.59 -15.64 12.67
N LEU A 108 -8.73 -16.47 12.07
CA LEU A 108 -7.42 -16.81 12.61
C LEU A 108 -6.52 -15.56 12.65
N LEU A 109 -6.43 -14.81 11.55
CA LEU A 109 -5.65 -13.58 11.50
C LEU A 109 -6.17 -12.53 12.49
N ARG A 110 -7.48 -12.41 12.64
CA ARG A 110 -8.09 -11.52 13.62
C ARG A 110 -7.79 -11.92 15.07
N SER A 111 -7.70 -13.21 15.38
CA SER A 111 -7.47 -13.68 16.76
C SER A 111 -5.99 -13.73 17.15
N GLN A 112 -5.09 -13.93 16.17
CA GLN A 112 -3.67 -14.20 16.41
C GLN A 112 -2.75 -13.07 15.88
N GLY A 113 -3.30 -12.09 15.16
CA GLY A 113 -2.55 -11.09 14.41
C GLY A 113 -2.08 -11.63 13.06
N ALA A 114 -1.35 -10.78 12.30
CA ALA A 114 -0.78 -11.17 11.03
C ALA A 114 0.21 -12.33 11.20
N GLN A 115 0.14 -13.32 10.30
CA GLN A 115 0.96 -14.52 10.32
C GLN A 115 1.71 -14.65 8.98
N ASN A 116 2.93 -15.15 9.03
CA ASN A 116 3.60 -15.58 7.81
C ASN A 116 2.89 -16.80 7.21
N GLY A 117 2.77 -16.81 5.89
CA GLY A 117 2.17 -17.91 5.14
C GLY A 117 2.94 -18.23 3.87
N ALA A 118 2.59 -19.36 3.27
CA ALA A 118 3.07 -19.77 1.96
C ALA A 118 1.92 -20.32 1.12
N ILE A 119 1.94 -20.06 -0.19
CA ILE A 119 1.06 -20.68 -1.15
C ILE A 119 1.93 -21.51 -2.10
N VAL A 120 1.55 -22.77 -2.32
CA VAL A 120 2.16 -23.64 -3.33
C VAL A 120 1.14 -23.86 -4.45
N GLY A 121 1.41 -23.28 -5.61
CA GLY A 121 0.65 -23.47 -6.84
C GLY A 121 1.21 -24.67 -7.62
N LEU A 122 0.41 -25.71 -7.77
CA LEU A 122 0.78 -26.92 -8.51
C LEU A 122 0.42 -26.80 -9.99
N ALA A 123 1.13 -27.55 -10.84
CA ALA A 123 0.80 -27.65 -12.25
C ALA A 123 -0.54 -28.38 -12.48
N ALA A 124 -1.14 -28.16 -13.63
CA ALA A 124 -2.39 -28.82 -13.98
C ALA A 124 -2.20 -30.36 -14.01
N GLY A 125 -3.10 -31.06 -13.32
CA GLY A 125 -3.05 -32.51 -13.18
C GLY A 125 -2.21 -33.04 -12.01
N GLU A 126 -1.43 -32.19 -11.33
CA GLU A 126 -0.76 -32.61 -10.09
C GLU A 126 -1.74 -32.66 -8.92
N THR A 127 -1.50 -33.63 -8.03
CA THR A 127 -2.26 -33.78 -6.78
C THR A 127 -1.44 -33.34 -5.57
N VAL A 128 -2.11 -32.75 -4.60
CA VAL A 128 -1.47 -32.34 -3.35
C VAL A 128 -0.97 -33.58 -2.62
N THR A 129 0.30 -33.56 -2.21
CA THR A 129 0.96 -34.60 -1.41
C THR A 129 1.36 -34.05 -0.04
N GLN A 130 1.68 -34.96 0.90
CA GLN A 130 2.20 -34.51 2.21
C GLN A 130 3.50 -33.72 2.06
N ALA A 131 4.36 -34.05 1.10
CA ALA A 131 5.59 -33.30 0.83
C ALA A 131 5.31 -31.84 0.44
N HIS A 132 4.26 -31.55 -0.33
CA HIS A 132 3.87 -30.19 -0.66
C HIS A 132 3.39 -29.41 0.58
N ILE A 133 2.65 -30.07 1.47
CA ILE A 133 2.17 -29.48 2.74
C ILE A 133 3.36 -29.16 3.66
N ASP A 134 4.29 -30.08 3.80
CA ASP A 134 5.48 -29.91 4.64
C ASP A 134 6.40 -28.80 4.12
N ALA A 135 6.59 -28.74 2.80
CA ALA A 135 7.35 -27.67 2.12
C ALA A 135 6.70 -26.28 2.34
N ALA A 136 5.38 -26.17 2.15
CA ALA A 136 4.65 -24.93 2.39
C ALA A 136 4.78 -24.47 3.87
N LEU A 137 4.64 -25.40 4.82
CA LEU A 137 4.77 -25.10 6.24
C LEU A 137 6.20 -24.67 6.61
N ALA A 138 7.21 -25.34 6.06
CA ALA A 138 8.61 -24.97 6.25
C ALA A 138 8.91 -23.57 5.69
N ALA A 139 8.44 -23.27 4.47
CA ALA A 139 8.59 -21.98 3.83
C ALA A 139 7.93 -20.86 4.65
N ALA A 140 6.68 -21.06 5.11
CA ALA A 140 5.97 -20.10 5.94
C ALA A 140 6.69 -19.81 7.28
N LYS A 141 7.26 -20.84 7.92
CA LYS A 141 8.02 -20.70 9.17
C LYS A 141 9.37 -20.01 8.98
N ALA A 142 10.00 -20.17 7.81
CA ALA A 142 11.28 -19.56 7.48
C ALA A 142 11.13 -18.10 6.97
N ALA A 143 9.92 -17.67 6.62
CA ALA A 143 9.68 -16.32 6.11
C ALA A 143 10.03 -15.24 7.16
N PRO A 144 10.71 -14.14 6.76
CA PRO A 144 11.07 -13.09 7.69
C PRO A 144 9.84 -12.35 8.20
N SER A 145 9.96 -11.75 9.38
CA SER A 145 8.96 -10.81 9.88
C SER A 145 9.01 -9.51 9.08
N MET A 146 7.85 -8.88 8.86
CA MET A 146 7.78 -7.52 8.30
C MET A 146 8.54 -6.49 9.15
N LYS A 147 8.64 -6.72 10.47
CA LYS A 147 9.36 -5.82 11.37
C LYS A 147 10.86 -5.83 11.04
N GLY A 148 11.42 -4.65 10.85
CA GLY A 148 12.82 -4.44 10.50
C GLY A 148 13.11 -4.55 8.99
N LEU A 149 12.10 -4.74 8.13
CA LEU A 149 12.29 -4.79 6.68
C LEU A 149 12.06 -3.41 6.06
N ASP A 150 13.12 -2.86 5.47
CA ASP A 150 13.04 -1.70 4.58
C ASP A 150 12.64 -2.16 3.18
N LEU A 151 11.35 -2.14 2.90
CA LEU A 151 10.82 -2.50 1.60
C LEU A 151 10.63 -1.30 0.66
N ALA A 152 10.74 -0.07 1.16
CA ALA A 152 10.74 1.12 0.31
C ALA A 152 11.90 1.10 -0.69
N GLN A 153 13.07 0.62 -0.28
CA GLN A 153 14.21 0.42 -1.19
C GLN A 153 13.98 -0.65 -2.27
N VAL A 154 13.07 -1.58 -2.04
CA VAL A 154 12.78 -2.67 -2.98
C VAL A 154 11.84 -2.21 -4.10
N VAL A 155 10.93 -1.29 -3.80
CA VAL A 155 9.86 -0.86 -4.72
C VAL A 155 10.08 0.50 -5.34
N THR A 156 11.00 1.31 -4.82
CA THR A 156 11.28 2.67 -5.31
C THR A 156 11.80 2.69 -6.74
N THR A 157 11.57 3.79 -7.43
CA THR A 157 12.16 4.03 -8.76
C THR A 157 13.69 4.08 -8.69
N THR A 158 14.34 3.73 -9.79
CA THR A 158 15.84 3.76 -9.90
C THR A 158 16.38 5.13 -10.30
N ALA A 159 15.54 6.01 -10.85
CA ALA A 159 15.95 7.35 -11.31
C ALA A 159 14.78 8.33 -11.18
N ALA A 160 15.11 9.61 -11.04
CA ALA A 160 14.10 10.66 -11.04
C ALA A 160 13.39 10.76 -12.41
N TYR A 161 12.08 11.00 -12.37
CA TYR A 161 11.27 11.17 -13.59
C TYR A 161 10.15 12.21 -13.39
N PRO A 162 9.70 12.89 -14.47
CA PRO A 162 8.55 13.77 -14.43
C PRO A 162 7.24 12.96 -14.51
N TRP A 163 6.18 13.45 -13.87
CA TRP A 163 4.84 12.89 -14.00
C TRP A 163 3.84 13.96 -14.43
N GLU A 164 3.02 13.66 -15.45
CA GLU A 164 2.08 14.62 -16.04
C GLU A 164 0.65 14.06 -16.20
N GLN A 165 0.45 12.72 -16.01
CA GLN A 165 -0.87 12.10 -16.18
C GLN A 165 -1.82 12.56 -15.07
N THR A 166 -3.05 12.95 -15.45
CA THR A 166 -4.12 13.36 -14.54
C THR A 166 -5.14 12.24 -14.31
N GLU A 167 -6.19 12.51 -13.53
CA GLU A 167 -7.22 11.53 -13.18
C GLU A 167 -7.93 10.95 -14.42
N TRP A 168 -8.35 9.69 -14.29
CA TRP A 168 -9.13 9.01 -15.33
C TRP A 168 -10.57 9.55 -15.40
N LYS A 169 -11.08 9.71 -16.63
CA LYS A 169 -12.45 10.16 -16.89
C LYS A 169 -13.13 9.22 -17.88
N LEU A 170 -14.36 8.84 -17.58
CA LEU A 170 -15.14 7.94 -18.44
C LEU A 170 -15.28 8.54 -19.85
N GLY A 171 -14.93 7.74 -20.85
CA GLY A 171 -15.01 8.13 -22.27
C GLY A 171 -13.77 8.84 -22.83
N THR A 172 -12.86 9.32 -21.96
CA THR A 172 -11.62 10.00 -22.40
C THR A 172 -10.34 9.35 -21.85
N GLY A 173 -10.46 8.50 -20.80
CA GLY A 173 -9.31 7.91 -20.13
C GLY A 173 -8.54 8.90 -19.27
N TYR A 174 -7.24 8.70 -19.14
CA TYR A 174 -6.34 9.59 -18.40
C TYR A 174 -6.03 10.86 -19.19
N GLY A 175 -6.06 12.01 -18.51
CA GLY A 175 -5.67 13.30 -19.06
C GLY A 175 -4.17 13.59 -18.90
N LYS A 176 -3.78 14.80 -19.26
CA LYS A 176 -2.43 15.33 -19.10
C LYS A 176 -2.47 16.72 -18.47
N GLN A 177 -1.53 17.01 -17.55
CA GLN A 177 -1.38 18.33 -16.97
C GLN A 177 -0.72 19.29 -17.97
N GLU A 178 -1.46 20.33 -18.38
CA GLU A 178 -1.00 21.30 -19.39
C GLU A 178 -0.59 22.66 -18.79
N SER A 179 -1.09 22.99 -17.60
CA SER A 179 -0.90 24.31 -16.98
C SER A 179 -0.57 24.18 -15.50
N PRO A 180 0.61 23.64 -15.14
CA PRO A 180 0.99 23.49 -13.75
C PRO A 180 1.23 24.85 -13.07
N ARG A 181 0.82 24.95 -11.81
CA ARG A 181 0.99 26.15 -10.96
C ARG A 181 2.05 25.99 -9.89
N PHE A 182 2.29 24.74 -9.47
CA PHE A 182 3.21 24.43 -8.39
C PHE A 182 4.16 23.33 -8.83
N HIS A 183 5.42 23.37 -8.38
CA HIS A 183 6.38 22.30 -8.51
C HIS A 183 6.43 21.49 -7.23
N VAL A 184 6.06 20.22 -7.30
CA VAL A 184 6.11 19.29 -6.16
C VAL A 184 7.13 18.20 -6.47
N VAL A 185 8.08 17.98 -5.56
CA VAL A 185 8.98 16.82 -5.59
C VAL A 185 8.38 15.72 -4.72
N ALA A 186 8.14 14.56 -5.32
CA ALA A 186 7.53 13.40 -4.66
C ALA A 186 8.58 12.32 -4.42
N TYR A 187 8.82 11.96 -3.15
CA TYR A 187 9.61 10.78 -2.82
C TYR A 187 8.81 9.52 -3.12
N ASP A 188 9.41 8.62 -3.88
CA ASP A 188 8.86 7.31 -4.20
C ASP A 188 9.32 6.27 -3.18
N PHE A 189 8.49 6.02 -2.17
CA PHE A 189 8.65 4.90 -1.23
C PHE A 189 7.84 3.67 -1.66
N GLY A 190 7.26 3.69 -2.84
CA GLY A 190 6.29 2.76 -3.39
C GLY A 190 4.99 3.48 -3.71
N VAL A 191 5.09 4.57 -4.47
CA VAL A 191 3.98 5.49 -4.75
C VAL A 191 2.90 4.83 -5.61
N LYS A 192 1.64 4.94 -5.19
CA LYS A 192 0.48 4.62 -6.01
C LYS A 192 0.30 5.68 -7.10
N LEU A 193 0.12 5.22 -8.35
CA LEU A 193 -0.03 6.13 -9.49
C LEU A 193 -1.21 7.10 -9.34
N ASN A 194 -2.29 6.68 -8.67
CA ASN A 194 -3.44 7.55 -8.47
C ASN A 194 -3.13 8.76 -7.58
N ILE A 195 -2.20 8.66 -6.65
CA ILE A 195 -1.73 9.82 -5.86
C ILE A 195 -1.08 10.86 -6.78
N LEU A 196 -0.20 10.41 -7.69
CA LEU A 196 0.46 11.31 -8.65
C LEU A 196 -0.56 11.94 -9.60
N ARG A 197 -1.55 11.15 -10.08
CA ARG A 197 -2.65 11.65 -10.94
C ARG A 197 -3.45 12.74 -10.24
N MET A 198 -3.81 12.52 -8.98
CA MET A 198 -4.59 13.49 -8.21
C MET A 198 -3.83 14.78 -7.92
N LEU A 199 -2.53 14.71 -7.66
CA LEU A 199 -1.67 15.89 -7.51
C LEU A 199 -1.55 16.65 -8.84
N ALA A 200 -1.35 15.95 -9.95
CA ALA A 200 -1.28 16.53 -11.28
C ALA A 200 -2.61 17.22 -11.67
N GLU A 201 -3.77 16.58 -11.43
CA GLU A 201 -5.09 17.17 -11.68
C GLU A 201 -5.29 18.50 -10.92
N ARG A 202 -4.66 18.63 -9.73
CA ARG A 202 -4.74 19.85 -8.90
C ARG A 202 -3.70 20.92 -9.25
N GLY A 203 -3.00 20.75 -10.38
CA GLY A 203 -2.09 21.75 -10.93
C GLY A 203 -0.65 21.61 -10.44
N CYS A 204 -0.25 20.45 -9.96
CA CYS A 204 1.13 20.17 -9.60
C CYS A 204 1.92 19.64 -10.81
N LYS A 205 3.05 20.27 -11.13
CA LYS A 205 4.14 19.67 -11.90
C LYS A 205 4.91 18.76 -10.95
N LEU A 206 4.97 17.48 -11.26
CA LEU A 206 5.62 16.51 -10.36
C LEU A 206 7.00 16.11 -10.90
N THR A 207 7.97 16.05 -9.98
CA THR A 207 9.24 15.35 -10.14
C THR A 207 9.27 14.23 -9.11
N VAL A 208 9.18 12.99 -9.56
CA VAL A 208 9.26 11.81 -8.69
C VAL A 208 10.73 11.44 -8.53
N VAL A 209 11.16 11.24 -7.29
CA VAL A 209 12.57 10.93 -6.96
C VAL A 209 12.68 9.63 -6.17
N PRO A 210 13.80 8.89 -6.32
CA PRO A 210 14.04 7.69 -5.52
C PRO A 210 13.97 7.94 -4.01
N ALA A 211 13.61 6.90 -3.25
CA ALA A 211 13.49 6.94 -1.79
C ALA A 211 14.75 7.46 -1.08
N GLN A 212 15.93 7.19 -1.63
CA GLN A 212 17.22 7.54 -1.04
C GLN A 212 17.78 8.90 -1.49
N THR A 213 17.00 9.69 -2.26
CA THR A 213 17.45 11.00 -2.74
C THR A 213 17.74 11.93 -1.55
N PRO A 214 18.96 12.51 -1.45
CA PRO A 214 19.30 13.41 -0.36
C PRO A 214 18.44 14.70 -0.36
N ALA A 215 18.16 15.24 0.81
CA ALA A 215 17.41 16.49 0.95
C ALA A 215 18.01 17.65 0.15
N ALA A 216 19.35 17.75 0.10
CA ALA A 216 20.04 18.81 -0.63
C ALA A 216 19.72 18.79 -2.14
N GLU A 217 19.61 17.61 -2.74
CA GLU A 217 19.23 17.46 -4.16
C GLU A 217 17.78 17.87 -4.39
N VAL A 218 16.85 17.47 -3.51
CA VAL A 218 15.44 17.85 -3.59
C VAL A 218 15.27 19.36 -3.41
N LEU A 219 15.92 19.96 -2.42
CA LEU A 219 15.85 21.40 -2.18
C LEU A 219 16.49 22.23 -3.32
N ALA A 220 17.54 21.70 -3.98
CA ALA A 220 18.15 22.34 -5.15
C ALA A 220 17.20 22.42 -6.37
N MET A 221 16.14 21.60 -6.41
CA MET A 221 15.08 21.68 -7.43
C MET A 221 14.10 22.84 -7.20
N ASN A 222 14.23 23.59 -6.08
CA ASN A 222 13.37 24.68 -5.66
C ASN A 222 11.87 24.33 -5.69
N PRO A 223 11.43 23.26 -4.99
CA PRO A 223 10.04 22.86 -4.98
C PRO A 223 9.16 23.83 -4.19
N ASP A 224 7.92 24.03 -4.63
CA ASP A 224 6.86 24.70 -3.84
C ASP A 224 6.35 23.80 -2.71
N GLY A 225 6.53 22.49 -2.82
CA GLY A 225 6.20 21.50 -1.81
C GLY A 225 6.88 20.16 -2.03
N VAL A 226 6.97 19.36 -0.97
CA VAL A 226 7.49 17.99 -1.01
C VAL A 226 6.39 17.03 -0.59
N PHE A 227 6.23 15.95 -1.37
CA PHE A 227 5.30 14.88 -1.08
C PHE A 227 6.05 13.61 -0.67
N LEU A 228 5.61 12.98 0.42
CA LEU A 228 6.15 11.73 0.94
C LEU A 228 5.12 10.63 0.67
N SER A 229 5.43 9.70 -0.22
CA SER A 229 4.46 8.72 -0.68
C SER A 229 4.15 7.64 0.36
N ASN A 230 3.10 6.88 0.07
CA ASN A 230 2.86 5.56 0.66
C ASN A 230 3.98 4.59 0.30
N GLY A 231 3.98 3.41 0.93
CA GLY A 231 4.95 2.35 0.64
C GLY A 231 4.84 1.19 1.62
N PRO A 232 5.56 0.09 1.33
CA PRO A 232 5.59 -1.13 2.16
C PRO A 232 6.62 -1.08 3.27
N GLY A 233 6.51 -2.04 4.18
CA GLY A 233 7.55 -2.36 5.16
C GLY A 233 7.47 -1.59 6.47
N ASP A 234 8.55 -1.67 7.21
CA ASP A 234 8.75 -0.98 8.48
C ASP A 234 9.38 0.40 8.21
N PRO A 235 8.82 1.51 8.71
CA PRO A 235 9.43 2.83 8.53
C PRO A 235 10.72 3.01 9.35
N ALA A 236 10.91 2.28 10.44
CA ALA A 236 12.02 2.50 11.37
C ALA A 236 13.42 2.29 10.74
N PRO A 237 13.67 1.30 9.86
CA PRO A 237 14.97 1.15 9.22
C PRO A 237 15.23 2.11 8.04
N CYS A 238 14.28 2.99 7.66
CA CYS A 238 14.43 3.94 6.57
C CYS A 238 15.24 5.19 7.00
N ASP A 239 16.41 5.03 7.62
CA ASP A 239 17.21 6.12 8.19
C ASP A 239 17.55 7.23 7.18
N TYR A 240 17.81 6.85 5.92
CA TYR A 240 18.08 7.79 4.83
C TYR A 240 16.89 8.72 4.58
N ALA A 241 15.65 8.18 4.59
CA ALA A 241 14.44 8.95 4.37
C ALA A 241 14.10 9.80 5.60
N ILE A 242 14.24 9.27 6.81
CA ILE A 242 14.03 10.00 8.08
C ILE A 242 14.94 11.22 8.12
N THR A 243 16.22 11.04 7.82
CA THR A 243 17.21 12.13 7.79
C THR A 243 16.90 13.18 6.73
N ALA A 244 16.56 12.76 5.51
CA ALA A 244 16.21 13.68 4.43
C ALA A 244 14.93 14.47 4.75
N VAL A 245 13.90 13.80 5.25
CA VAL A 245 12.61 14.43 5.61
C VAL A 245 12.78 15.41 6.76
N GLN A 246 13.62 15.10 7.76
CA GLN A 246 13.95 16.04 8.82
C GLN A 246 14.55 17.35 8.26
N GLN A 247 15.53 17.25 7.37
CA GLN A 247 16.17 18.42 6.75
C GLN A 247 15.18 19.23 5.89
N ILE A 248 14.30 18.55 5.15
CA ILE A 248 13.26 19.20 4.32
C ILE A 248 12.27 19.97 5.21
N ILE A 249 11.76 19.36 6.27
CA ILE A 249 10.84 20.02 7.21
C ILE A 249 11.52 21.25 7.86
N GLU A 250 12.77 21.11 8.28
CA GLU A 250 13.51 22.21 8.89
C GLU A 250 13.79 23.36 7.90
N SER A 251 13.89 23.10 6.61
CA SER A 251 14.02 24.15 5.58
C SER A 251 12.77 25.02 5.44
N GLY A 252 11.62 24.55 5.94
CA GLY A 252 10.34 25.28 5.87
C GLY A 252 9.58 25.08 4.56
N VAL A 253 10.01 24.17 3.67
CA VAL A 253 9.25 23.79 2.48
C VAL A 253 7.99 23.02 2.89
N PRO A 254 6.79 23.39 2.40
CA PRO A 254 5.55 22.68 2.68
C PRO A 254 5.69 21.18 2.38
N THR A 255 5.36 20.34 3.36
CA THR A 255 5.55 18.89 3.26
C THR A 255 4.25 18.16 3.60
N PHE A 256 3.85 17.22 2.73
CA PHE A 256 2.69 16.36 2.94
C PHE A 256 3.08 14.89 2.83
N GLY A 257 2.61 14.04 3.77
CA GLY A 257 2.91 12.61 3.78
C GLY A 257 1.65 11.74 3.87
N ILE A 258 1.62 10.64 3.09
CA ILE A 258 0.56 9.63 3.12
C ILE A 258 1.14 8.28 3.56
N CYS A 259 0.46 7.59 4.48
CA CYS A 259 0.72 6.22 4.92
C CYS A 259 2.18 6.04 5.41
N LEU A 260 3.08 5.41 4.65
CA LEU A 260 4.50 5.33 5.01
C LEU A 260 5.13 6.72 5.16
N GLY A 261 4.77 7.66 4.28
CA GLY A 261 5.22 9.07 4.37
C GLY A 261 4.76 9.76 5.66
N HIS A 262 3.56 9.45 6.16
CA HIS A 262 3.09 9.89 7.47
C HIS A 262 3.98 9.33 8.61
N GLN A 263 4.32 8.04 8.55
CA GLN A 263 5.16 7.40 9.56
C GLN A 263 6.60 7.93 9.55
N ILE A 264 7.18 8.11 8.36
CA ILE A 264 8.52 8.70 8.19
C ILE A 264 8.54 10.15 8.70
N MET A 265 7.51 10.96 8.39
CA MET A 265 7.40 12.33 8.89
C MET A 265 7.33 12.38 10.43
N ALA A 266 6.59 11.45 11.04
CA ALA A 266 6.50 11.32 12.48
C ALA A 266 7.87 10.97 13.11
N LEU A 267 8.58 9.98 12.55
CA LEU A 267 9.93 9.60 12.98
C LEU A 267 10.93 10.76 12.82
N ALA A 268 10.92 11.45 11.68
CA ALA A 268 11.76 12.62 11.40
C ALA A 268 11.50 13.78 12.38
N SER A 269 10.32 13.82 12.98
CA SER A 269 9.94 14.81 13.99
C SER A 269 10.18 14.34 15.44
N GLY A 270 10.69 13.12 15.65
CA GLY A 270 11.06 12.59 16.97
C GLY A 270 10.03 11.67 17.63
N ALA A 271 8.94 11.34 16.96
CA ALA A 271 7.98 10.34 17.44
C ALA A 271 8.49 8.89 17.17
N ARG A 272 7.76 7.90 17.67
CA ARG A 272 8.04 6.47 17.46
C ARG A 272 6.92 5.79 16.70
N THR A 273 7.26 4.68 16.05
CA THR A 273 6.30 3.79 15.38
C THR A 273 6.34 2.39 16.01
N PHE A 274 5.25 1.64 15.82
CA PHE A 274 5.15 0.27 16.29
C PHE A 274 4.44 -0.61 15.25
N LYS A 275 4.77 -1.93 15.26
CA LYS A 275 4.05 -2.93 14.47
C LYS A 275 2.70 -3.18 15.14
N MET A 276 1.63 -3.01 14.41
CA MET A 276 0.28 -3.30 14.88
C MET A 276 0.04 -4.81 15.00
N GLN A 277 -0.71 -5.23 16.01
CA GLN A 277 -1.15 -6.61 16.13
C GLN A 277 -2.17 -6.96 15.04
N HIS A 278 -3.05 -6.01 14.73
CA HIS A 278 -4.05 -6.10 13.67
C HIS A 278 -3.85 -4.93 12.73
N SER A 279 -3.38 -5.23 11.52
CA SER A 279 -3.19 -4.25 10.47
C SER A 279 -4.55 -3.72 9.97
N HIS A 280 -4.55 -2.50 9.46
CA HIS A 280 -5.74 -1.92 8.83
C HIS A 280 -5.66 -2.10 7.31
N HIS A 281 -6.58 -2.88 6.76
CA HIS A 281 -6.72 -3.08 5.31
C HIS A 281 -8.20 -3.09 4.92
N GLY A 282 -8.65 -2.10 4.17
CA GLY A 282 -10.03 -1.98 3.70
C GLY A 282 -10.45 -0.55 3.45
N ALA A 283 -11.62 -0.38 2.84
CA ALA A 283 -12.14 0.90 2.40
C ALA A 283 -13.32 1.42 3.28
N ASN A 284 -13.44 0.92 4.50
CA ASN A 284 -14.57 1.22 5.39
C ASN A 284 -14.15 1.60 6.82
N HIS A 285 -12.96 2.19 6.98
CA HIS A 285 -12.43 2.57 8.28
C HIS A 285 -12.89 3.98 8.70
N PRO A 286 -13.64 4.11 9.79
CA PRO A 286 -14.08 5.41 10.29
C PRO A 286 -12.93 6.11 11.01
N VAL A 287 -12.62 7.32 10.56
CA VAL A 287 -11.59 8.19 11.14
C VAL A 287 -12.23 9.49 11.59
N LYS A 288 -11.95 9.88 12.82
CA LYS A 288 -12.44 11.13 13.41
C LYS A 288 -11.40 12.24 13.30
N ASP A 289 -11.79 13.36 12.73
CA ASP A 289 -11.09 14.63 12.80
C ASP A 289 -11.27 15.22 14.22
N LEU A 290 -10.17 15.46 14.91
CA LEU A 290 -10.18 15.95 16.29
C LEU A 290 -10.52 17.45 16.40
N ASP A 291 -10.26 18.23 15.35
CA ASP A 291 -10.54 19.67 15.36
C ASP A 291 -12.03 19.95 15.09
N THR A 292 -12.63 19.22 14.17
CA THR A 292 -14.03 19.45 13.75
C THR A 292 -15.03 18.46 14.37
N GLY A 293 -14.55 17.33 14.89
CA GLY A 293 -15.37 16.22 15.37
C GLY A 293 -16.03 15.39 14.25
N ARG A 294 -15.81 15.71 12.98
CA ARG A 294 -16.38 14.98 11.83
C ARG A 294 -15.77 13.61 11.72
N VAL A 295 -16.57 12.66 11.24
CA VAL A 295 -16.13 11.30 10.92
C VAL A 295 -16.16 11.10 9.42
N SER A 296 -15.05 10.64 8.87
CA SER A 296 -14.92 10.24 7.47
C SER A 296 -14.68 8.74 7.39
N ILE A 297 -15.24 8.09 6.37
CA ILE A 297 -14.91 6.72 6.03
C ILE A 297 -13.71 6.76 5.09
N THR A 298 -12.66 6.02 5.43
CA THR A 298 -11.37 6.09 4.76
C THR A 298 -10.92 4.72 4.27
N SER A 299 -10.09 4.72 3.23
CA SER A 299 -9.32 3.57 2.81
C SER A 299 -8.03 3.47 3.62
N GLN A 300 -7.68 2.27 4.07
CA GLN A 300 -6.51 1.99 4.92
C GLN A 300 -5.73 0.80 4.38
N ASN A 301 -4.41 0.91 4.40
CA ASN A 301 -3.51 -0.19 4.04
C ASN A 301 -2.18 -0.03 4.79
N HIS A 302 -2.15 -0.39 6.08
CA HIS A 302 -0.91 -0.30 6.86
C HIS A 302 -0.86 -1.31 8.01
N GLY A 303 0.35 -1.79 8.31
CA GLY A 303 0.64 -2.70 9.42
C GLY A 303 1.48 -2.06 10.54
N PHE A 304 1.85 -0.79 10.37
CA PHE A 304 2.54 0.01 11.37
C PHE A 304 1.74 1.27 11.66
N ALA A 305 1.90 1.82 12.85
CA ALA A 305 1.26 3.06 13.28
C ALA A 305 2.23 3.90 14.10
N VAL A 306 1.95 5.21 14.19
CA VAL A 306 2.67 6.13 15.08
C VAL A 306 2.14 5.99 16.50
N GLU A 307 3.05 5.90 17.46
CA GLU A 307 2.73 5.81 18.88
C GLU A 307 2.29 7.18 19.42
N MET A 308 1.01 7.31 19.79
CA MET A 308 0.40 8.57 20.24
C MET A 308 1.15 9.18 21.41
N GLU A 309 1.56 8.38 22.39
CA GLU A 309 2.23 8.80 23.62
C GLU A 309 3.68 9.25 23.38
N SER A 310 4.21 9.01 22.17
CA SER A 310 5.57 9.41 21.81
C SER A 310 5.64 10.78 21.13
N LEU A 311 4.52 11.44 20.89
CA LEU A 311 4.49 12.71 20.16
C LEU A 311 5.25 13.81 20.92
N PRO A 312 6.28 14.42 20.31
CA PRO A 312 6.96 15.58 20.89
C PRO A 312 6.07 16.84 20.78
N ALA A 313 6.42 17.90 21.51
CA ALA A 313 5.64 19.12 21.61
C ALA A 313 5.37 19.85 20.28
N ASN A 314 6.21 19.62 19.28
CA ASN A 314 6.06 20.19 17.94
C ASN A 314 5.16 19.35 17.01
N LEU A 315 4.60 18.23 17.48
CA LEU A 315 3.61 17.43 16.76
C LEU A 315 2.26 17.46 17.48
N ARG A 316 1.20 17.64 16.71
CA ARG A 316 -0.18 17.57 17.18
C ARG A 316 -0.95 16.52 16.39
N ALA A 317 -1.67 15.64 17.10
CA ALA A 317 -2.62 14.72 16.50
C ALA A 317 -3.81 15.48 15.89
N THR A 318 -4.21 15.12 14.69
CA THR A 318 -5.37 15.71 14.01
C THR A 318 -6.49 14.71 13.76
N HIS A 319 -6.17 13.42 13.64
CA HIS A 319 -7.14 12.38 13.34
C HIS A 319 -6.86 11.10 14.12
N ILE A 320 -7.92 10.37 14.48
CA ILE A 320 -7.83 9.06 15.15
C ILE A 320 -8.78 8.06 14.50
N SER A 321 -8.39 6.78 14.50
CA SER A 321 -9.25 5.65 14.14
C SER A 321 -10.33 5.44 15.20
N LEU A 322 -11.57 5.25 14.79
CA LEU A 322 -12.67 4.87 15.70
C LEU A 322 -12.74 3.37 15.97
N PHE A 323 -11.93 2.54 15.28
CA PHE A 323 -11.87 1.12 15.56
C PHE A 323 -11.02 0.78 16.80
N ASP A 324 -9.87 1.48 16.95
CA ASP A 324 -8.89 1.12 17.96
C ASP A 324 -8.15 2.32 18.59
N GLY A 325 -8.52 3.55 18.21
CA GLY A 325 -7.91 4.78 18.73
C GLY A 325 -6.52 5.09 18.18
N THR A 326 -6.00 4.32 17.21
CA THR A 326 -4.69 4.60 16.60
C THR A 326 -4.66 5.94 15.89
N LEU A 327 -3.48 6.56 15.89
CA LEU A 327 -3.25 7.84 15.26
C LEU A 327 -3.40 7.75 13.74
N GLN A 328 -4.14 8.69 13.16
CA GLN A 328 -4.46 8.70 11.73
C GLN A 328 -4.04 9.99 11.01
N GLY A 329 -3.61 10.99 11.73
CA GLY A 329 -3.15 12.25 11.14
C GLY A 329 -2.38 13.11 12.11
N LEU A 330 -1.39 13.84 11.59
CA LEU A 330 -0.49 14.71 12.32
C LEU A 330 -0.29 16.03 11.60
N VAL A 331 0.01 17.07 12.37
CA VAL A 331 0.50 18.36 11.88
C VAL A 331 1.68 18.84 12.74
N ARG A 332 2.70 19.42 12.10
CA ARG A 332 3.73 20.19 12.81
C ARG A 332 3.13 21.52 13.24
N THR A 333 3.40 21.92 14.48
CA THR A 333 2.89 23.19 15.03
C THR A 333 3.79 24.37 14.70
N ASP A 334 5.02 24.11 14.29
CA ASP A 334 6.11 25.07 14.06
C ASP A 334 6.58 25.14 12.58
N LYS A 335 6.16 24.21 11.74
CA LYS A 335 6.56 24.11 10.33
C LYS A 335 5.34 23.74 9.46
N PRO A 336 5.34 24.09 8.16
CA PRO A 336 4.23 23.77 7.25
C PRO A 336 4.29 22.29 6.81
N ALA A 337 4.14 21.37 7.75
CA ALA A 337 4.17 19.94 7.48
C ALA A 337 2.98 19.23 8.14
N PHE A 338 2.32 18.38 7.37
CA PHE A 338 1.16 17.58 7.82
C PHE A 338 1.12 16.24 7.13
N CYS A 339 0.42 15.28 7.70
CA CYS A 339 0.36 13.94 7.12
C CYS A 339 -0.88 13.18 7.56
N PHE A 340 -1.22 12.14 6.79
CA PHE A 340 -2.39 11.30 7.00
C PHE A 340 -2.03 9.83 6.80
N GLN A 341 -2.50 8.96 7.71
CA GLN A 341 -2.22 7.52 7.66
C GLN A 341 -3.04 6.80 6.58
N GLY A 342 -4.27 7.22 6.38
CA GLY A 342 -5.17 6.66 5.37
C GLY A 342 -4.84 7.13 3.96
N HIS A 343 -5.56 6.56 2.99
CA HIS A 343 -5.38 6.77 1.56
C HIS A 343 -6.53 7.62 0.99
N PRO A 344 -6.38 8.96 0.92
CA PRO A 344 -7.44 9.83 0.41
C PRO A 344 -7.63 9.73 -1.12
N GLU A 345 -6.71 9.07 -1.81
CA GLU A 345 -6.74 8.83 -3.24
C GLU A 345 -7.53 7.58 -3.64
N ALA A 346 -7.93 6.73 -2.67
CA ALA A 346 -8.55 5.42 -2.92
C ALA A 346 -10.02 5.37 -2.50
#